data_ff312d61971f73c2ea33af33f4b240ef
#
_entry.id   ff312d61971f73c2ea33af33f4b240ef
#
_cell.length_a   1.000
_cell.length_b   1.000
_cell.length_c   1.000
_cell.angle_alpha   90.00
_cell.angle_beta   90.00
_cell.angle_gamma   90.00
#
_symmetry.space_group_name_H-M   'P 1'
#
loop_
_entity.id
_entity.type
_entity.pdbx_description
1 polymer ?
#
loop_
_entity_poly.entity_id
_entity_poly.type
_entity_poly.pdbx_seq_one_letter_code
_entity_poly.pdbx_strand_id
1 'polypeptide(L)'
;SEIQDEHDKIEKIRPDLDYDIDGLVFKVNNLSLQSRLGNTSSSPRWAIAYKFSSVKAFTKINDIVIQVGRTGALTPVAKVQPVTVGGVVVSNASLHNEEEISRKDIRIGDYIKIQRAGDVIPQVVSVDKSKRDKKSKKYLFPKKCLCGAETKKEFSKSTKKHDAVRRCVKGYDCKFIAKEKLKHIVSKESFNIDGLGKKVIEQFWDLNLIKEPSDIFNLNYNKIKKLEGWGELSINNLKKAIDKSKSIDLDRFIFSIGIRHIGQEN
;
A
#
# COMPACT_ATOMS: atom_id res chain seq x y z
N SER A 1 -10.74 -24.02 24.40
CA SER A 1 -9.67 -23.59 25.34
C SER A 1 -10.02 -22.18 25.82
N GLU A 2 -9.56 -21.81 27.04
CA GLU A 2 -9.81 -20.50 27.63
C GLU A 2 -9.50 -19.32 26.67
N ILE A 3 -8.42 -19.44 25.91
CA ILE A 3 -8.04 -18.44 24.88
C ILE A 3 -9.11 -18.34 23.78
N GLN A 4 -9.61 -19.47 23.28
CA GLN A 4 -10.65 -19.49 22.25
C GLN A 4 -11.97 -18.95 22.78
N ASP A 5 -12.33 -19.35 24.01
CA ASP A 5 -13.59 -18.95 24.64
C ASP A 5 -13.61 -17.43 24.87
N GLU A 6 -12.48 -16.84 25.31
CA GLU A 6 -12.35 -15.40 25.49
C GLU A 6 -12.35 -14.65 24.13
N HIS A 7 -11.68 -15.19 23.11
CA HIS A 7 -11.72 -14.63 21.77
C HIS A 7 -13.16 -14.58 21.22
N ASP A 8 -13.91 -15.70 21.31
CA ASP A 8 -15.29 -15.80 20.82
C ASP A 8 -16.25 -14.88 21.60
N LYS A 9 -16.00 -14.70 22.90
CA LYS A 9 -16.76 -13.79 23.76
C LYS A 9 -16.56 -12.34 23.31
N ILE A 10 -15.31 -11.91 23.14
CA ILE A 10 -14.99 -10.53 22.71
C ILE A 10 -15.46 -10.28 21.27
N GLU A 11 -15.36 -11.27 20.35
CA GLU A 11 -15.87 -11.13 19.00
C GLU A 11 -17.39 -10.85 18.98
N LYS A 12 -18.16 -11.45 19.92
CA LYS A 12 -19.61 -11.23 20.04
C LYS A 12 -19.97 -9.82 20.53
N ILE A 13 -19.22 -9.27 21.49
CA ILE A 13 -19.49 -7.94 22.06
C ILE A 13 -18.82 -6.82 21.26
N ARG A 14 -17.99 -7.15 20.28
CA ARG A 14 -17.27 -6.20 19.43
C ARG A 14 -18.15 -5.08 18.84
N PRO A 15 -19.39 -5.35 18.34
CA PRO A 15 -20.26 -4.31 17.81
C PRO A 15 -20.72 -3.28 18.85
N ASP A 16 -20.68 -3.63 20.12
CA ASP A 16 -21.14 -2.80 21.25
C ASP A 16 -20.01 -1.98 21.90
N LEU A 17 -18.78 -2.11 21.40
CA LEU A 17 -17.65 -1.33 21.90
C LEU A 17 -17.61 0.06 21.27
N ASP A 18 -17.25 1.06 22.07
CA ASP A 18 -17.09 2.47 21.62
C ASP A 18 -15.85 2.69 20.71
N TYR A 19 -15.10 1.65 20.41
CA TYR A 19 -13.89 1.68 19.60
C TYR A 19 -13.76 0.42 18.75
N ASP A 20 -13.10 0.55 17.60
CA ASP A 20 -12.84 -0.57 16.70
C ASP A 20 -11.67 -1.42 17.17
N ILE A 21 -11.85 -2.75 17.15
CA ILE A 21 -10.81 -3.74 17.39
C ILE A 21 -10.75 -4.75 16.23
N ASP A 22 -9.56 -5.26 15.91
CA ASP A 22 -9.36 -6.24 14.84
C ASP A 22 -8.92 -7.63 15.37
N GLY A 23 -8.73 -7.75 16.68
CA GLY A 23 -8.33 -8.98 17.36
C GLY A 23 -7.90 -8.72 18.80
N LEU A 24 -7.38 -9.77 19.43
CA LEU A 24 -6.84 -9.75 20.78
C LEU A 24 -5.33 -9.98 20.74
N VAL A 25 -4.62 -9.49 21.74
CA VAL A 25 -3.20 -9.80 21.95
C VAL A 25 -3.05 -10.50 23.28
N PHE A 26 -2.69 -11.78 23.22
CA PHE A 26 -2.37 -12.57 24.41
C PHE A 26 -0.89 -12.42 24.74
N LYS A 27 -0.59 -12.17 26.02
CA LYS A 27 0.77 -11.93 26.50
C LYS A 27 1.08 -12.85 27.67
N VAL A 28 2.34 -13.27 27.76
CA VAL A 28 2.84 -13.94 28.99
C VAL A 28 2.74 -12.95 30.15
N ASN A 29 1.99 -13.28 31.20
CA ASN A 29 1.72 -12.37 32.31
C ASN A 29 2.94 -12.09 33.19
N ASN A 30 3.85 -13.05 33.33
CA ASN A 30 5.05 -12.91 34.15
C ASN A 30 6.13 -12.11 33.43
N LEU A 31 6.48 -10.92 33.97
CA LEU A 31 7.46 -10.00 33.35
C LEU A 31 8.88 -10.58 33.28
N SER A 32 9.30 -11.41 34.25
CA SER A 32 10.60 -12.06 34.20
C SER A 32 10.69 -13.08 33.06
N LEU A 33 9.59 -13.78 32.77
CA LEU A 33 9.49 -14.66 31.61
C LEU A 33 9.45 -13.89 30.30
N GLN A 34 8.81 -12.72 30.26
CA GLN A 34 8.86 -11.85 29.05
C GLN A 34 10.31 -11.44 28.75
N SER A 35 11.07 -11.04 29.76
CA SER A 35 12.49 -10.68 29.60
C SER A 35 13.33 -11.85 29.12
N ARG A 36 13.07 -13.08 29.62
CA ARG A 36 13.79 -14.30 29.19
C ARG A 36 13.45 -14.71 27.77
N LEU A 37 12.19 -14.57 27.33
CA LEU A 37 11.77 -14.88 25.97
C LEU A 37 12.31 -13.86 24.96
N GLY A 38 12.44 -12.59 25.37
CA GLY A 38 13.00 -11.52 24.57
C GLY A 38 12.13 -11.15 23.37
N ASN A 39 12.76 -10.47 22.40
CA ASN A 39 12.12 -9.98 21.18
C ASN A 39 12.83 -10.55 19.94
N THR A 40 12.11 -10.54 18.81
CA THR A 40 12.70 -10.59 17.46
C THR A 40 12.99 -9.17 17.00
N SER A 41 13.52 -8.98 15.78
CA SER A 41 13.68 -7.65 15.16
C SER A 41 12.36 -6.88 15.04
N SER A 42 11.23 -7.57 14.89
CA SER A 42 9.94 -6.94 14.56
C SER A 42 8.82 -7.19 15.58
N SER A 43 8.99 -8.12 16.54
CA SER A 43 7.92 -8.51 17.46
C SER A 43 8.42 -9.16 18.75
N PRO A 44 7.67 -9.05 19.87
CA PRO A 44 7.97 -9.77 21.09
C PRO A 44 7.67 -11.28 20.95
N ARG A 45 8.53 -12.14 21.50
CA ARG A 45 8.32 -13.59 21.55
C ARG A 45 7.32 -14.02 22.62
N TRP A 46 6.98 -13.15 23.53
CA TRP A 46 6.08 -13.37 24.66
C TRP A 46 4.65 -12.87 24.41
N ALA A 47 4.34 -12.45 23.17
CA ALA A 47 3.01 -12.00 22.79
C ALA A 47 2.58 -12.64 21.45
N ILE A 48 1.29 -12.91 21.32
CA ILE A 48 0.69 -13.43 20.10
C ILE A 48 -0.60 -12.67 19.80
N ALA A 49 -0.76 -12.20 18.57
CA ALA A 49 -2.00 -11.60 18.12
C ALA A 49 -2.94 -12.68 17.57
N TYR A 50 -4.19 -12.67 18.03
CA TYR A 50 -5.27 -13.52 17.55
C TYR A 50 -6.32 -12.63 16.91
N LYS A 51 -6.28 -12.53 15.58
CA LYS A 51 -7.17 -11.67 14.82
C LYS A 51 -8.58 -12.26 14.71
N PHE A 52 -9.59 -11.38 14.71
CA PHE A 52 -10.96 -11.77 14.41
C PHE A 52 -11.11 -12.19 12.94
N SER A 53 -12.15 -12.95 12.66
CA SER A 53 -12.47 -13.36 11.30
C SER A 53 -12.67 -12.13 10.41
N SER A 54 -12.05 -12.14 9.24
CA SER A 54 -12.16 -11.02 8.31
C SER A 54 -13.59 -10.86 7.81
N VAL A 55 -14.10 -9.64 7.87
CA VAL A 55 -15.42 -9.31 7.32
C VAL A 55 -15.37 -9.45 5.80
N LYS A 56 -16.41 -10.11 5.25
CA LYS A 56 -16.53 -10.39 3.82
C LYS A 56 -17.80 -9.75 3.29
N ALA A 57 -17.74 -9.24 2.06
CA ALA A 57 -18.91 -8.70 1.37
C ALA A 57 -18.88 -9.11 -0.11
N PHE A 58 -20.06 -9.04 -0.75
CA PHE A 58 -20.20 -9.26 -2.18
C PHE A 58 -20.37 -7.92 -2.89
N THR A 59 -19.68 -7.76 -4.02
CA THR A 59 -19.78 -6.57 -4.86
C THR A 59 -19.50 -6.93 -6.31
N LYS A 60 -19.69 -5.98 -7.23
CA LYS A 60 -19.48 -6.15 -8.67
C LYS A 60 -18.26 -5.36 -9.11
N ILE A 61 -17.43 -5.93 -9.98
CA ILE A 61 -16.30 -5.23 -10.62
C ILE A 61 -16.84 -4.33 -11.73
N ASN A 62 -16.62 -3.04 -11.59
CA ASN A 62 -16.98 -2.07 -12.62
C ASN A 62 -15.83 -1.92 -13.64
N ASP A 63 -14.57 -1.94 -13.16
CA ASP A 63 -13.37 -1.78 -13.99
C ASP A 63 -12.15 -2.38 -13.31
N ILE A 64 -11.07 -2.60 -14.07
CA ILE A 64 -9.76 -3.01 -13.55
C ILE A 64 -8.72 -2.00 -14.04
N VAL A 65 -8.15 -1.26 -13.11
CA VAL A 65 -7.11 -0.26 -13.40
C VAL A 65 -5.74 -0.76 -12.97
N ILE A 66 -4.70 -0.34 -13.67
CA ILE A 66 -3.31 -0.67 -13.32
C ILE A 66 -2.71 0.51 -12.56
N GLN A 67 -2.09 0.23 -11.43
CA GLN A 67 -1.24 1.15 -10.70
C GLN A 67 0.22 0.75 -10.89
N VAL A 68 1.10 1.75 -11.01
CA VAL A 68 2.54 1.52 -11.13
C VAL A 68 3.21 1.95 -9.84
N GLY A 69 3.76 1.01 -9.11
CA GLY A 69 4.45 1.28 -7.85
C GLY A 69 5.89 1.80 -8.04
N ARG A 70 6.51 2.23 -6.94
CA ARG A 70 7.89 2.76 -6.93
C ARG A 70 8.96 1.81 -7.48
N THR A 71 8.72 0.51 -7.44
CA THR A 71 9.62 -0.52 -7.99
C THR A 71 9.30 -0.87 -9.44
N GLY A 72 8.40 -0.12 -10.08
CA GLY A 72 7.92 -0.41 -11.43
C GLY A 72 6.86 -1.50 -11.51
N ALA A 73 6.47 -2.11 -10.39
CA ALA A 73 5.46 -3.16 -10.34
C ALA A 73 4.11 -2.65 -10.87
N LEU A 74 3.50 -3.40 -11.79
CA LEU A 74 2.14 -3.16 -12.27
C LEU A 74 1.18 -3.92 -11.37
N THR A 75 0.45 -3.20 -10.53
CA THR A 75 -0.52 -3.76 -9.59
C THR A 75 -1.93 -3.51 -10.09
N PRO A 76 -2.69 -4.55 -10.41
CA PRO A 76 -4.09 -4.40 -10.82
C PRO A 76 -4.97 -4.15 -9.59
N VAL A 77 -5.90 -3.20 -9.75
CA VAL A 77 -6.89 -2.83 -8.74
C VAL A 77 -8.27 -2.89 -9.35
N ALA A 78 -9.16 -3.67 -8.77
CA ALA A 78 -10.57 -3.70 -9.13
C ALA A 78 -11.26 -2.43 -8.60
N LYS A 79 -11.88 -1.68 -9.48
CA LYS A 79 -12.88 -0.68 -9.17
C LYS A 79 -14.21 -1.40 -8.98
N VAL A 80 -14.77 -1.35 -7.79
CA VAL A 80 -15.98 -2.10 -7.47
C VAL A 80 -17.15 -1.17 -7.16
N GLN A 81 -18.36 -1.69 -7.26
CA GLN A 81 -19.51 -0.99 -6.70
C GLN A 81 -19.27 -0.77 -5.20
N PRO A 82 -19.45 0.45 -4.68
CA PRO A 82 -19.21 0.73 -3.28
C PRO A 82 -20.02 -0.23 -2.38
N VAL A 83 -19.32 -0.84 -1.43
CA VAL A 83 -19.92 -1.77 -0.46
C VAL A 83 -19.27 -1.59 0.90
N THR A 84 -20.08 -1.66 1.97
CA THR A 84 -19.56 -1.57 3.34
C THR A 84 -18.96 -2.91 3.78
N VAL A 85 -17.70 -2.87 4.22
CA VAL A 85 -16.97 -4.03 4.75
C VAL A 85 -16.31 -3.62 6.06
N GLY A 86 -16.76 -4.20 7.17
CA GLY A 86 -16.23 -3.84 8.49
C GLY A 86 -16.35 -2.35 8.81
N GLY A 87 -17.54 -1.77 8.59
CA GLY A 87 -17.81 -0.35 8.88
C GLY A 87 -17.27 0.65 7.86
N VAL A 88 -16.46 0.22 6.88
CA VAL A 88 -15.82 1.12 5.89
C VAL A 88 -16.35 0.85 4.50
N VAL A 89 -16.65 1.93 3.76
CA VAL A 89 -17.06 1.85 2.35
C VAL A 89 -15.85 1.57 1.47
N VAL A 90 -15.89 0.42 0.81
CA VAL A 90 -14.85 -0.07 -0.10
C VAL A 90 -15.27 0.14 -1.54
N SER A 91 -14.48 0.90 -2.31
CA SER A 91 -14.63 1.13 -3.75
C SER A 91 -13.49 0.55 -4.58
N ASN A 92 -12.44 0.06 -3.92
CA ASN A 92 -11.26 -0.49 -4.58
C ASN A 92 -10.81 -1.76 -3.85
N ALA A 93 -10.45 -2.81 -4.61
CA ALA A 93 -9.90 -4.03 -4.05
C ALA A 93 -8.65 -4.46 -4.82
N SER A 94 -7.61 -4.91 -4.11
CA SER A 94 -6.40 -5.41 -4.75
C SER A 94 -6.67 -6.73 -5.47
N LEU A 95 -6.12 -6.84 -6.68
CA LEU A 95 -6.06 -8.07 -7.46
C LEU A 95 -4.65 -8.69 -7.44
N HIS A 96 -3.76 -8.13 -6.63
CA HIS A 96 -2.38 -8.53 -6.43
C HIS A 96 -1.50 -8.47 -7.69
N ASN A 97 -1.70 -9.35 -8.67
CA ASN A 97 -0.89 -9.46 -9.87
C ASN A 97 -1.63 -10.14 -11.04
N GLU A 98 -0.95 -10.25 -12.19
CA GLU A 98 -1.46 -10.91 -13.40
C GLU A 98 -1.84 -12.38 -13.17
N GLU A 99 -1.07 -13.11 -12.36
CA GLU A 99 -1.29 -14.54 -12.11
C GLU A 99 -2.55 -14.79 -11.27
N GLU A 100 -2.80 -13.93 -10.27
CA GLU A 100 -4.02 -14.01 -9.47
C GLU A 100 -5.29 -13.74 -10.29
N ILE A 101 -5.25 -12.79 -11.22
CA ILE A 101 -6.35 -12.54 -12.15
C ILE A 101 -6.60 -13.79 -13.02
N SER A 102 -5.53 -14.36 -13.57
CA SER A 102 -5.63 -15.55 -14.40
C SER A 102 -6.10 -16.78 -13.63
N ARG A 103 -5.54 -17.01 -12.42
CA ARG A 103 -5.87 -18.15 -11.57
C ARG A 103 -7.33 -18.14 -11.12
N LYS A 104 -7.84 -16.97 -10.75
CA LYS A 104 -9.23 -16.79 -10.32
C LYS A 104 -10.18 -16.56 -11.50
N ASP A 105 -9.66 -16.40 -12.73
CA ASP A 105 -10.40 -16.03 -13.94
C ASP A 105 -11.28 -14.78 -13.69
N ILE A 106 -10.66 -13.70 -13.18
CA ILE A 106 -11.36 -12.45 -12.85
C ILE A 106 -11.61 -11.66 -14.14
N ARG A 107 -12.85 -11.15 -14.28
CA ARG A 107 -13.28 -10.35 -15.43
C ARG A 107 -14.02 -9.10 -14.99
N ILE A 108 -14.01 -8.07 -15.82
CA ILE A 108 -14.86 -6.88 -15.61
C ILE A 108 -16.32 -7.33 -15.68
N GLY A 109 -17.14 -6.83 -14.77
CA GLY A 109 -18.54 -7.19 -14.64
C GLY A 109 -18.82 -8.38 -13.71
N ASP A 110 -17.79 -9.09 -13.23
CA ASP A 110 -17.96 -10.20 -12.30
C ASP A 110 -18.51 -9.76 -10.93
N TYR A 111 -19.34 -10.60 -10.35
CA TYR A 111 -19.65 -10.54 -8.93
C TYR A 111 -18.55 -11.25 -8.15
N ILE A 112 -18.00 -10.56 -7.16
CA ILE A 112 -16.86 -11.03 -6.38
C ILE A 112 -17.13 -10.97 -4.89
N LYS A 113 -16.49 -11.86 -4.16
CA LYS A 113 -16.40 -11.81 -2.72
C LYS A 113 -15.09 -11.10 -2.34
N ILE A 114 -15.21 -9.98 -1.64
CA ILE A 114 -14.06 -9.25 -1.10
C ILE A 114 -13.96 -9.46 0.41
N GLN A 115 -12.76 -9.32 0.94
CA GLN A 115 -12.53 -9.31 2.38
C GLN A 115 -11.61 -8.15 2.77
N ARG A 116 -11.82 -7.66 3.99
CA ARG A 116 -10.94 -6.73 4.67
C ARG A 116 -10.62 -7.32 6.04
N ALA A 117 -9.34 -7.51 6.34
CA ALA A 117 -8.87 -7.91 7.65
C ALA A 117 -8.24 -6.69 8.32
N GLY A 118 -8.87 -6.17 9.38
CA GLY A 118 -8.42 -4.94 10.06
C GLY A 118 -8.26 -3.75 9.09
N ASP A 119 -7.17 -3.00 9.22
CA ASP A 119 -6.81 -1.88 8.34
C ASP A 119 -6.11 -2.30 7.03
N VAL A 120 -6.12 -3.58 6.70
CA VAL A 120 -5.47 -4.12 5.50
C VAL A 120 -6.27 -3.77 4.25
N ILE A 121 -5.55 -3.58 3.13
CA ILE A 121 -6.13 -3.27 1.81
C ILE A 121 -7.15 -4.36 1.43
N PRO A 122 -8.40 -3.99 1.07
CA PRO A 122 -9.40 -4.95 0.62
C PRO A 122 -8.89 -5.78 -0.55
N GLN A 123 -9.13 -7.09 -0.50
CA GLN A 123 -8.67 -8.01 -1.55
C GLN A 123 -9.80 -8.90 -2.06
N VAL A 124 -9.70 -9.31 -3.32
CA VAL A 124 -10.65 -10.25 -3.93
C VAL A 124 -10.35 -11.67 -3.49
N VAL A 125 -11.29 -12.30 -2.81
CA VAL A 125 -11.18 -13.69 -2.35
C VAL A 125 -11.56 -14.66 -3.46
N SER A 126 -12.77 -14.50 -4.02
CA SER A 126 -13.32 -15.39 -5.03
C SER A 126 -14.26 -14.66 -5.98
N VAL A 127 -14.50 -15.28 -7.13
CA VAL A 127 -15.47 -14.86 -8.13
C VAL A 127 -16.70 -15.76 -8.06
N ASP A 128 -17.89 -15.17 -8.08
CA ASP A 128 -19.16 -15.90 -8.23
C ASP A 128 -19.44 -16.12 -9.73
N LYS A 129 -18.96 -17.25 -10.23
CA LYS A 129 -19.14 -17.60 -11.65
C LYS A 129 -20.58 -17.90 -12.03
N SER A 130 -21.46 -18.17 -11.07
CA SER A 130 -22.87 -18.45 -11.34
C SER A 130 -23.62 -17.21 -11.83
N LYS A 131 -23.16 -16.02 -11.40
CA LYS A 131 -23.72 -14.72 -11.77
C LYS A 131 -23.00 -14.04 -12.93
N ARG A 132 -22.04 -14.74 -13.56
CA ARG A 132 -21.25 -14.18 -14.66
C ARG A 132 -22.07 -14.06 -15.93
N ASP A 133 -21.96 -12.92 -16.60
CA ASP A 133 -22.51 -12.74 -17.95
C ASP A 133 -21.78 -13.67 -18.93
N LYS A 134 -22.55 -14.44 -19.72
CA LYS A 134 -22.05 -15.34 -20.75
C LYS A 134 -21.19 -14.64 -21.82
N LYS A 135 -21.41 -13.33 -22.03
CA LYS A 135 -20.66 -12.48 -22.98
C LYS A 135 -19.39 -11.88 -22.37
N SER A 136 -19.10 -12.10 -21.06
CA SER A 136 -17.95 -11.54 -20.42
C SER A 136 -16.64 -12.06 -21.03
N LYS A 137 -15.71 -11.15 -21.34
CA LYS A 137 -14.41 -11.48 -21.93
C LYS A 137 -13.34 -11.63 -20.86
N LYS A 138 -12.37 -12.51 -21.10
CA LYS A 138 -11.17 -12.62 -20.24
C LYS A 138 -10.45 -11.28 -20.17
N TYR A 139 -10.01 -10.89 -18.97
CA TYR A 139 -9.19 -9.70 -18.81
C TYR A 139 -7.78 -9.96 -19.37
N LEU A 140 -7.36 -9.11 -20.29
CA LEU A 140 -6.02 -9.15 -20.85
C LEU A 140 -5.12 -8.18 -20.09
N PHE A 141 -4.19 -8.71 -19.31
CA PHE A 141 -3.25 -7.89 -18.57
C PHE A 141 -2.32 -7.13 -19.51
N PRO A 142 -2.11 -5.81 -19.34
CA PRO A 142 -1.33 -5.02 -20.27
C PRO A 142 0.15 -5.42 -20.26
N LYS A 143 0.74 -5.60 -21.45
CA LYS A 143 2.17 -5.86 -21.64
C LYS A 143 3.00 -4.58 -21.67
N LYS A 144 2.36 -3.42 -21.77
CA LYS A 144 2.98 -2.10 -21.70
C LYS A 144 2.60 -1.39 -20.41
N CYS A 145 3.55 -0.62 -19.89
CA CYS A 145 3.33 0.28 -18.78
C CYS A 145 2.47 1.47 -19.21
N LEU A 146 1.86 2.16 -18.25
CA LEU A 146 1.11 3.40 -18.50
C LEU A 146 1.96 4.51 -19.13
N CYS A 147 3.29 4.43 -19.05
CA CYS A 147 4.23 5.32 -19.73
C CYS A 147 4.53 4.91 -21.19
N GLY A 148 3.88 3.87 -21.70
CA GLY A 148 4.09 3.32 -23.04
C GLY A 148 5.24 2.31 -23.17
N ALA A 149 6.13 2.22 -22.18
CA ALA A 149 7.28 1.32 -22.22
C ALA A 149 6.88 -0.14 -22.04
N GLU A 150 7.74 -1.05 -22.53
CA GLU A 150 7.62 -2.48 -22.31
C GLU A 150 7.69 -2.83 -20.82
N THR A 151 7.08 -3.96 -20.48
CA THR A 151 7.12 -4.52 -19.12
C THR A 151 7.68 -5.94 -19.15
N LYS A 152 8.43 -6.31 -18.11
CA LYS A 152 9.03 -7.64 -17.99
C LYS A 152 8.66 -8.30 -16.66
N LYS A 153 8.57 -9.63 -16.66
CA LYS A 153 8.62 -10.47 -15.46
C LYS A 153 10.08 -10.87 -15.26
N GLU A 154 10.65 -10.57 -14.11
CA GLU A 154 12.04 -10.93 -13.82
C GLU A 154 12.16 -12.45 -13.62
N PHE A 155 13.27 -13.00 -14.06
CA PHE A 155 13.58 -14.41 -13.85
C PHE A 155 14.47 -14.55 -12.62
N SER A 156 14.01 -15.29 -11.61
CA SER A 156 14.79 -15.60 -10.43
C SER A 156 15.68 -16.82 -10.69
N LYS A 157 16.99 -16.61 -10.63
CA LYS A 157 17.97 -17.70 -10.79
C LYS A 157 17.91 -18.71 -9.63
N SER A 158 17.57 -18.28 -8.42
CA SER A 158 17.47 -19.13 -7.23
C SER A 158 16.26 -20.06 -7.28
N THR A 159 15.10 -19.55 -7.70
CA THR A 159 13.87 -20.35 -7.77
C THR A 159 13.62 -20.96 -9.15
N LYS A 160 14.42 -20.58 -10.18
CA LYS A 160 14.24 -20.97 -11.59
C LYS A 160 12.83 -20.65 -12.13
N LYS A 161 12.19 -19.61 -11.62
CA LYS A 161 10.85 -19.18 -12.01
C LYS A 161 10.82 -17.68 -12.35
N HIS A 162 9.87 -17.30 -13.19
CA HIS A 162 9.57 -15.89 -13.40
C HIS A 162 8.79 -15.31 -12.19
N ASP A 163 9.04 -14.03 -11.88
CA ASP A 163 8.27 -13.28 -10.89
C ASP A 163 6.79 -13.23 -11.33
N ALA A 164 5.87 -13.36 -10.36
CA ALA A 164 4.44 -13.17 -10.59
C ALA A 164 4.10 -11.73 -11.00
N VAL A 165 4.97 -10.78 -10.67
CA VAL A 165 4.77 -9.35 -10.86
C VAL A 165 5.49 -8.86 -12.13
N ARG A 166 4.71 -8.23 -13.01
CA ARG A 166 5.23 -7.55 -14.20
C ARG A 166 5.70 -6.14 -13.83
N ARG A 167 6.86 -5.70 -14.36
CA ARG A 167 7.48 -4.41 -14.03
C ARG A 167 7.81 -3.62 -15.28
N CYS A 168 7.67 -2.29 -15.17
CA CYS A 168 8.15 -1.34 -16.17
C CYS A 168 9.68 -1.37 -16.24
N VAL A 169 10.25 -1.40 -17.46
CA VAL A 169 11.70 -1.47 -17.67
C VAL A 169 12.41 -0.12 -17.63
N LYS A 170 11.68 1.00 -17.65
CA LYS A 170 12.25 2.36 -17.76
C LYS A 170 12.86 2.91 -16.46
N GLY A 171 12.63 2.29 -15.31
CA GLY A 171 13.15 2.83 -14.05
C GLY A 171 12.69 4.29 -13.81
N TYR A 172 13.61 5.20 -13.50
CA TYR A 172 13.32 6.61 -13.24
C TYR A 172 12.77 7.39 -14.45
N ASP A 173 13.05 6.96 -15.68
CA ASP A 173 12.48 7.59 -16.88
C ASP A 173 10.98 7.34 -17.04
N CYS A 174 10.42 6.49 -16.21
CA CYS A 174 8.98 6.32 -16.11
C CYS A 174 8.40 7.32 -15.10
N LYS A 175 7.63 8.29 -15.57
CA LYS A 175 7.00 9.32 -14.72
C LYS A 175 6.19 8.76 -13.54
N PHE A 176 5.57 7.58 -13.71
CA PHE A 176 4.80 6.92 -12.65
C PHE A 176 5.72 6.39 -11.55
N ILE A 177 6.83 5.74 -11.93
CA ILE A 177 7.84 5.25 -10.97
C ILE A 177 8.49 6.43 -10.24
N ALA A 178 8.90 7.46 -10.96
CA ALA A 178 9.54 8.63 -10.40
C ALA A 178 8.65 9.34 -9.37
N LYS A 179 7.37 9.57 -9.70
CA LYS A 179 6.39 10.13 -8.75
C LYS A 179 6.26 9.27 -7.48
N GLU A 180 6.14 7.96 -7.60
CA GLU A 180 6.01 7.06 -6.44
C GLU A 180 7.29 7.00 -5.60
N LYS A 181 8.46 7.10 -6.21
CA LYS A 181 9.74 7.21 -5.48
C LYS A 181 9.84 8.53 -4.71
N LEU A 182 9.43 9.66 -5.32
CA LEU A 182 9.39 10.95 -4.62
C LEU A 182 8.43 10.92 -3.43
N LYS A 183 7.23 10.33 -3.59
CA LYS A 183 6.28 10.13 -2.48
C LYS A 183 6.87 9.28 -1.36
N HIS A 184 7.65 8.26 -1.70
CA HIS A 184 8.32 7.41 -0.73
C HIS A 184 9.41 8.16 0.04
N ILE A 185 10.25 8.94 -0.66
CA ILE A 185 11.33 9.71 -0.04
C ILE A 185 10.79 10.70 1.01
N VAL A 186 9.68 11.36 0.76
CA VAL A 186 9.10 12.34 1.70
C VAL A 186 8.22 11.71 2.78
N SER A 187 7.98 10.39 2.72
CA SER A 187 7.08 9.69 3.66
C SER A 187 7.59 9.74 5.10
N LYS A 188 6.68 9.47 6.03
CA LYS A 188 6.95 9.48 7.48
C LYS A 188 8.12 8.56 7.87
N GLU A 189 8.21 7.42 7.23
CA GLU A 189 9.23 6.41 7.48
C GLU A 189 10.59 6.72 6.84
N SER A 190 10.61 7.66 5.87
CA SER A 190 11.81 8.14 5.16
C SER A 190 12.27 9.48 5.73
N PHE A 191 12.37 10.52 4.90
CA PHE A 191 12.78 11.87 5.33
C PHE A 191 11.75 12.59 6.21
N ASN A 192 10.50 12.13 6.26
CA ASN A 192 9.41 12.69 7.05
C ASN A 192 9.23 14.21 6.85
N ILE A 193 9.02 14.62 5.62
CA ILE A 193 8.90 16.04 5.26
C ILE A 193 7.43 16.46 5.32
N ASP A 194 7.05 17.11 6.42
CA ASP A 194 5.72 17.66 6.57
C ASP A 194 5.43 18.73 5.50
N GLY A 195 4.20 18.71 4.99
CA GLY A 195 3.79 19.60 3.90
C GLY A 195 4.01 19.04 2.49
N LEU A 196 4.83 17.99 2.30
CA LEU A 196 4.99 17.30 1.02
C LEU A 196 4.17 16.00 0.94
N GLY A 197 2.87 16.10 1.14
CA GLY A 197 1.96 14.97 0.95
C GLY A 197 1.87 14.50 -0.51
N LYS A 198 1.22 13.33 -0.73
CA LYS A 198 1.10 12.71 -2.07
C LYS A 198 0.54 13.67 -3.13
N LYS A 199 -0.48 14.47 -2.80
CA LYS A 199 -1.09 15.44 -3.72
C LYS A 199 -0.14 16.57 -4.08
N VAL A 200 0.63 17.05 -3.10
CA VAL A 200 1.62 18.13 -3.31
C VAL A 200 2.75 17.65 -4.20
N ILE A 201 3.27 16.44 -4.00
CA ILE A 201 4.27 15.84 -4.89
C ILE A 201 3.75 15.74 -6.33
N GLU A 202 2.50 15.34 -6.52
CA GLU A 202 1.90 15.29 -7.86
C GLU A 202 1.78 16.68 -8.49
N GLN A 203 1.29 17.67 -7.74
CA GLN A 203 1.20 19.06 -8.18
C GLN A 203 2.57 19.62 -8.55
N PHE A 204 3.56 19.45 -7.69
CA PHE A 204 4.91 19.98 -7.93
C PHE A 204 5.61 19.27 -9.10
N TRP A 205 5.35 17.97 -9.28
CA TRP A 205 5.80 17.24 -10.46
C TRP A 205 5.19 17.82 -11.76
N ASP A 206 3.88 18.02 -11.77
CA ASP A 206 3.17 18.49 -12.98
C ASP A 206 3.55 19.93 -13.33
N LEU A 207 3.91 20.75 -12.33
CA LEU A 207 4.43 22.11 -12.48
C LEU A 207 5.95 22.18 -12.77
N ASN A 208 6.62 21.04 -12.93
CA ASN A 208 8.07 20.94 -13.12
C ASN A 208 8.89 21.60 -12.00
N LEU A 209 8.40 21.58 -10.77
CA LEU A 209 9.11 22.06 -9.59
C LEU A 209 9.98 20.97 -8.96
N ILE A 210 9.58 19.70 -9.10
CA ILE A 210 10.29 18.52 -8.61
C ILE A 210 10.27 17.43 -9.69
N LYS A 211 11.43 16.91 -10.08
CA LYS A 211 11.59 15.75 -10.98
C LYS A 211 12.46 14.65 -10.37
N GLU A 212 13.38 15.03 -9.52
CA GLU A 212 14.29 14.10 -8.83
C GLU A 212 14.37 14.43 -7.33
N PRO A 213 14.91 13.53 -6.49
CA PRO A 213 15.00 13.73 -5.04
C PRO A 213 15.74 15.00 -4.61
N SER A 214 16.79 15.38 -5.33
CA SER A 214 17.58 16.59 -5.06
C SER A 214 16.78 17.89 -5.17
N ASP A 215 15.76 17.92 -6.04
CA ASP A 215 14.91 19.09 -6.23
C ASP A 215 14.11 19.44 -4.97
N ILE A 216 13.80 18.44 -4.13
CA ILE A 216 13.08 18.64 -2.86
C ILE A 216 13.85 19.60 -1.95
N PHE A 217 15.17 19.51 -1.95
CA PHE A 217 16.04 20.34 -1.11
C PHE A 217 16.40 21.68 -1.76
N ASN A 218 16.00 21.89 -3.03
CA ASN A 218 16.28 23.08 -3.85
C ASN A 218 15.01 23.73 -4.42
N LEU A 219 13.91 23.69 -3.67
CA LEU A 219 12.61 24.21 -4.12
C LEU A 219 12.63 25.71 -4.43
N ASN A 220 11.99 26.09 -5.54
CA ASN A 220 11.76 27.49 -5.87
C ASN A 220 10.51 28.02 -5.14
N TYR A 221 10.71 28.53 -3.93
CA TYR A 221 9.62 29.03 -3.08
C TYR A 221 8.89 30.23 -3.68
N ASN A 222 9.54 31.05 -4.53
CA ASN A 222 8.88 32.16 -5.20
C ASN A 222 7.84 31.69 -6.23
N LYS A 223 8.07 30.54 -6.86
CA LYS A 223 7.07 29.91 -7.73
C LYS A 223 5.95 29.28 -6.91
N ILE A 224 6.29 28.62 -5.80
CA ILE A 224 5.31 27.94 -4.91
C ILE A 224 4.37 28.98 -4.28
N LYS A 225 4.86 30.15 -3.87
CA LYS A 225 4.05 31.23 -3.27
C LYS A 225 2.89 31.70 -4.18
N LYS A 226 3.01 31.50 -5.50
CA LYS A 226 1.97 31.87 -6.48
C LYS A 226 0.88 30.83 -6.63
N LEU A 227 1.02 29.68 -6.01
CA LEU A 227 0.05 28.58 -6.11
C LEU A 227 -1.06 28.76 -5.06
N GLU A 228 -2.26 28.38 -5.44
CA GLU A 228 -3.40 28.36 -4.51
C GLU A 228 -3.11 27.45 -3.31
N GLY A 229 -3.46 27.92 -2.10
CA GLY A 229 -3.20 27.21 -0.85
C GLY A 229 -1.79 27.39 -0.27
N TRP A 230 -0.88 28.13 -0.94
CA TRP A 230 0.49 28.35 -0.51
C TRP A 230 0.74 29.78 -0.04
N GLY A 231 0.32 30.09 1.21
CA GLY A 231 0.65 31.35 1.90
C GLY A 231 2.04 31.32 2.56
N GLU A 232 2.43 32.45 3.15
CA GLU A 232 3.74 32.60 3.82
C GLU A 232 3.95 31.58 4.94
N LEU A 233 2.90 31.30 5.73
CA LEU A 233 2.97 30.31 6.81
C LEU A 233 3.27 28.90 6.28
N SER A 234 2.55 28.48 5.23
CA SER A 234 2.75 27.16 4.62
C SER A 234 4.16 27.00 4.05
N ILE A 235 4.68 28.04 3.41
CA ILE A 235 6.05 28.06 2.87
C ILE A 235 7.09 28.00 3.99
N ASN A 236 6.91 28.77 5.05
CA ASN A 236 7.83 28.78 6.17
C ASN A 236 7.84 27.43 6.90
N ASN A 237 6.68 26.80 7.06
CA ASN A 237 6.57 25.45 7.64
C ASN A 237 7.27 24.43 6.75
N LEU A 238 7.06 24.47 5.42
CA LEU A 238 7.73 23.59 4.48
C LEU A 238 9.26 23.76 4.51
N LYS A 239 9.76 25.01 4.53
CA LYS A 239 11.20 25.27 4.68
C LYS A 239 11.78 24.64 5.93
N LYS A 240 11.13 24.86 7.08
CA LYS A 240 11.55 24.27 8.36
C LYS A 240 11.54 22.75 8.33
N ALA A 241 10.52 22.13 7.71
CA ALA A 241 10.42 20.69 7.57
C ALA A 241 11.55 20.12 6.70
N ILE A 242 11.86 20.76 5.57
CA ILE A 242 12.97 20.37 4.70
C ILE A 242 14.32 20.55 5.41
N ASP A 243 14.55 21.66 6.09
CA ASP A 243 15.81 21.91 6.80
C ASP A 243 16.01 20.88 7.94
N LYS A 244 14.95 20.56 8.69
CA LYS A 244 14.98 19.51 9.70
C LYS A 244 15.32 18.14 9.12
N SER A 245 14.82 17.83 7.93
CA SER A 245 15.01 16.54 7.28
C SER A 245 16.41 16.31 6.71
N LYS A 246 17.26 17.36 6.63
CA LYS A 246 18.66 17.26 6.16
C LYS A 246 19.55 16.43 7.11
N SER A 247 19.15 16.30 8.38
CA SER A 247 19.79 15.41 9.36
C SER A 247 18.84 14.24 9.62
N ILE A 248 19.21 13.06 9.14
CA ILE A 248 18.39 11.86 9.17
C ILE A 248 19.26 10.66 9.56
N ASP A 249 18.72 9.70 10.29
CA ASP A 249 19.40 8.48 10.67
C ASP A 249 19.72 7.62 9.44
N LEU A 250 20.85 6.89 9.49
CA LEU A 250 21.36 6.12 8.35
C LEU A 250 20.37 5.05 7.86
N ASP A 251 19.70 4.37 8.76
CA ASP A 251 18.67 3.37 8.45
C ASP A 251 17.51 3.97 7.65
N ARG A 252 17.01 5.13 8.08
CA ARG A 252 15.95 5.88 7.39
C ARG A 252 16.43 6.39 6.03
N PHE A 253 17.69 6.85 5.94
CA PHE A 253 18.28 7.26 4.67
C PHE A 253 18.35 6.10 3.69
N ILE A 254 18.87 4.93 4.11
CA ILE A 254 18.94 3.72 3.28
C ILE A 254 17.53 3.28 2.84
N PHE A 255 16.56 3.28 3.76
CA PHE A 255 15.18 2.98 3.44
C PHE A 255 14.59 3.96 2.41
N SER A 256 14.90 5.27 2.53
CA SER A 256 14.39 6.32 1.65
C SER A 256 14.82 6.17 0.18
N ILE A 257 15.99 5.61 -0.07
CA ILE A 257 16.49 5.30 -1.42
C ILE A 257 15.58 4.28 -2.11
N GLY A 258 14.86 3.46 -1.33
CA GLY A 258 13.88 2.52 -1.83
C GLY A 258 14.51 1.34 -2.57
N ILE A 259 15.66 0.88 -2.10
CA ILE A 259 16.34 -0.31 -2.62
C ILE A 259 15.42 -1.51 -2.42
N ARG A 260 15.25 -2.28 -3.48
CA ARG A 260 14.36 -3.44 -3.45
C ARG A 260 14.86 -4.48 -2.44
N HIS A 261 13.95 -5.03 -1.66
CA HIS A 261 14.20 -5.99 -0.57
C HIS A 261 14.91 -5.40 0.68
N ILE A 262 15.14 -4.10 0.72
CA ILE A 262 15.57 -3.42 1.92
C ILE A 262 14.37 -2.69 2.51
N GLY A 263 13.93 -3.13 3.69
CA GLY A 263 12.88 -2.52 4.51
C GLY A 263 13.48 -1.76 5.69
N GLN A 264 12.64 -1.30 6.61
CA GLN A 264 13.09 -0.63 7.84
C GLN A 264 13.83 -1.58 8.80
N GLU A 265 13.51 -2.87 8.77
CA GLU A 265 13.98 -3.87 9.72
C GLU A 265 15.23 -4.64 9.24
N ASN A 266 15.73 -4.34 8.04
CA ASN A 266 16.85 -5.10 7.44
C ASN A 266 18.16 -4.33 7.54
#